data_df83517fd272329a29769427265edb3a
#
_entry.id   df83517fd272329a29769427265edb3a
#
_cell.length_a   1.000
_cell.length_b   1.000
_cell.length_c   1.000
_cell.angle_alpha   90.00
_cell.angle_beta   90.00
_cell.angle_gamma   90.00
#
_symmetry.space_group_name_H-M   'P 1'
#
loop_
_entity.id
_entity.type
_entity.pdbx_description
1 polymer ?
#
loop_
_entity_poly.entity_id
_entity_poly.type
_entity_poly.pdbx_seq_one_letter_code
_entity_poly.pdbx_strand_id
1 'polypeptide(L)'
;MILIIYAHPYPQHSHANKRMLDQVRTLDDVEVRSLYSLYPDFNIDIAAEQDALSRADLIILQHPMQWYSTPPLLKLWLDKVLSHGWAYGHGGTALHGKSMLWAVTTGGAESHFEIGSHPGFDVLAQPLEATAIYCGLKWLPPFTLHSTFICDEETLQAKARHYKQRLLAWQEDNRG
;
A
#
# COMPACT_ATOMS: atom_id res chain seq x y z
N MET A 1 -6.65 6.31 -12.49
CA MET A 1 -5.34 6.69 -11.88
C MET A 1 -4.98 5.75 -10.73
N ILE A 2 -3.73 5.35 -10.60
CA ILE A 2 -3.19 4.57 -9.47
C ILE A 2 -2.46 5.54 -8.52
N LEU A 3 -2.82 5.50 -7.24
CA LEU A 3 -2.16 6.27 -6.19
C LEU A 3 -1.41 5.31 -5.25
N ILE A 4 -0.10 5.48 -5.13
CA ILE A 4 0.73 4.70 -4.21
C ILE A 4 1.07 5.55 -2.99
N ILE A 5 0.51 5.18 -1.84
CA ILE A 5 0.87 5.71 -0.53
C ILE A 5 2.08 4.91 -0.04
N TYR A 6 3.25 5.49 -0.25
CA TYR A 6 4.53 4.87 0.09
C TYR A 6 4.99 5.29 1.49
N ALA A 7 5.15 4.34 2.39
CA ALA A 7 5.55 4.60 3.77
C ALA A 7 6.75 3.74 4.19
N HIS A 8 7.96 4.19 3.89
CA HIS A 8 9.19 3.55 4.35
C HIS A 8 9.95 4.47 5.30
N PRO A 9 10.10 4.10 6.60
CA PRO A 9 10.75 4.96 7.60
C PRO A 9 12.22 5.28 7.28
N TYR A 10 12.89 4.39 6.55
CA TYR A 10 14.30 4.52 6.16
C TYR A 10 14.44 4.35 4.64
N PRO A 11 13.99 5.31 3.82
CA PRO A 11 13.93 5.16 2.37
C PRO A 11 15.29 4.92 1.71
N GLN A 12 16.39 5.39 2.30
CA GLN A 12 17.75 5.14 1.83
C GLN A 12 18.19 3.68 2.02
N HIS A 13 17.56 2.92 2.92
CA HIS A 13 17.82 1.50 3.16
C HIS A 13 16.77 0.59 2.50
N SER A 14 15.89 1.17 1.71
CA SER A 14 14.79 0.49 1.05
C SER A 14 15.23 -0.16 -0.26
N HIS A 15 15.77 -1.37 -0.21
CA HIS A 15 16.10 -2.10 -1.45
C HIS A 15 14.84 -2.61 -2.16
N ALA A 16 14.04 -3.45 -1.51
CA ALA A 16 12.88 -4.09 -2.11
C ALA A 16 11.79 -3.10 -2.54
N ASN A 17 11.34 -2.24 -1.62
CA ASN A 17 10.32 -1.26 -1.93
C ASN A 17 10.75 -0.26 -3.00
N LYS A 18 12.04 0.14 -3.01
CA LYS A 18 12.59 1.00 -4.05
C LYS A 18 12.52 0.32 -5.42
N ARG A 19 12.94 -0.96 -5.52
CA ARG A 19 12.85 -1.72 -6.77
C ARG A 19 11.41 -1.82 -7.28
N MET A 20 10.46 -2.05 -6.40
CA MET A 20 9.04 -2.05 -6.75
C MET A 20 8.61 -0.69 -7.30
N LEU A 21 8.94 0.42 -6.63
CA LEU A 21 8.62 1.77 -7.10
C LEU A 21 9.28 2.11 -8.43
N ASP A 22 10.56 1.78 -8.61
CA ASP A 22 11.30 2.06 -9.84
C ASP A 22 10.66 1.38 -11.06
N GLN A 23 10.06 0.20 -10.88
CA GLN A 23 9.33 -0.50 -11.94
C GLN A 23 8.00 0.19 -12.30
N VAL A 24 7.29 0.75 -11.34
CA VAL A 24 5.94 1.27 -11.57
C VAL A 24 5.90 2.77 -11.86
N ARG A 25 6.93 3.53 -11.50
CA ARG A 25 7.05 4.96 -11.86
C ARG A 25 7.12 5.21 -13.37
N THR A 26 7.39 4.18 -14.15
CA THR A 26 7.41 4.24 -15.62
C THR A 26 6.04 4.01 -16.25
N LEU A 27 5.03 3.70 -15.45
CA LEU A 27 3.66 3.52 -15.91
C LEU A 27 2.96 4.88 -16.02
N ASP A 28 2.10 5.00 -17.02
CA ASP A 28 1.23 6.15 -17.15
C ASP A 28 0.18 6.13 -16.02
N ASP A 29 -0.25 7.29 -15.61
CA ASP A 29 -1.34 7.48 -14.65
C ASP A 29 -1.07 6.87 -13.26
N VAL A 30 0.18 6.96 -12.80
CA VAL A 30 0.64 6.56 -11.46
C VAL A 30 1.21 7.75 -10.70
N GLU A 31 0.62 8.05 -9.54
CA GLU A 31 1.13 9.03 -8.58
C GLU A 31 1.71 8.32 -7.35
N VAL A 32 2.88 8.74 -6.88
CA VAL A 32 3.52 8.21 -5.66
C VAL A 32 3.60 9.31 -4.61
N ARG A 33 3.00 9.06 -3.45
CA ARG A 33 3.11 9.92 -2.27
C ARG A 33 3.99 9.27 -1.22
N SER A 34 5.23 9.75 -1.11
CA SER A 34 6.20 9.26 -0.14
C SER A 34 5.98 9.95 1.20
N LEU A 35 5.25 9.32 2.11
CA LEU A 35 4.80 9.95 3.36
C LEU A 35 5.95 10.48 4.23
N TYR A 36 7.02 9.71 4.40
CA TYR A 36 8.18 10.15 5.19
C TYR A 36 8.99 11.27 4.55
N SER A 37 8.85 11.49 3.24
CA SER A 37 9.44 12.65 2.55
C SER A 37 8.53 13.87 2.59
N LEU A 38 7.20 13.66 2.50
CA LEU A 38 6.21 14.73 2.53
C LEU A 38 6.00 15.27 3.95
N TYR A 39 6.05 14.38 4.93
CA TYR A 39 5.70 14.68 6.33
C TYR A 39 6.78 14.22 7.31
N PRO A 40 8.01 14.76 7.21
CA PRO A 40 9.11 14.34 8.08
C PRO A 40 8.87 14.69 9.58
N ASP A 41 8.00 15.65 9.84
CA ASP A 41 7.56 16.08 11.17
C ASP A 41 6.23 15.45 11.61
N PHE A 42 5.69 14.50 10.84
CA PHE A 42 4.39 13.84 11.07
C PHE A 42 3.17 14.78 11.01
N ASN A 43 3.35 16.00 10.52
CA ASN A 43 2.25 16.96 10.32
C ASN A 43 1.62 16.78 8.93
N ILE A 44 0.64 15.90 8.85
CA ILE A 44 0.00 15.49 7.58
C ILE A 44 -0.95 16.59 7.09
N ASP A 45 -0.79 17.01 5.83
CA ASP A 45 -1.77 17.85 5.12
C ASP A 45 -2.94 16.97 4.66
N ILE A 46 -3.98 16.93 5.49
CA ILE A 46 -5.17 16.11 5.28
C ILE A 46 -5.86 16.46 3.96
N ALA A 47 -5.97 17.75 3.64
CA ALA A 47 -6.67 18.18 2.43
C ALA A 47 -5.92 17.74 1.17
N ALA A 48 -4.60 17.85 1.14
CA ALA A 48 -3.77 17.37 0.03
C ALA A 48 -3.85 15.85 -0.17
N GLU A 49 -3.91 15.07 0.94
CA GLU A 49 -4.05 13.62 0.87
C GLU A 49 -5.45 13.21 0.39
N GLN A 50 -6.50 13.85 0.89
CA GLN A 50 -7.88 13.61 0.46
C GLN A 50 -8.10 13.98 -1.01
N ASP A 51 -7.49 15.06 -1.49
CA ASP A 51 -7.52 15.43 -2.90
C ASP A 51 -6.85 14.36 -3.77
N ALA A 52 -5.66 13.88 -3.40
CA ALA A 52 -5.00 12.79 -4.11
C ALA A 52 -5.84 11.50 -4.13
N LEU A 53 -6.43 11.12 -2.99
CA LEU A 53 -7.33 9.97 -2.90
C LEU A 53 -8.59 10.13 -3.76
N SER A 54 -9.12 11.34 -3.86
CA SER A 54 -10.32 11.62 -4.66
C SER A 54 -10.10 11.35 -6.15
N ARG A 55 -8.89 11.61 -6.66
CA ARG A 55 -8.50 11.37 -8.06
C ARG A 55 -8.19 9.91 -8.37
N ALA A 56 -7.87 9.11 -7.36
CA ALA A 56 -7.46 7.72 -7.53
C ALA A 56 -8.64 6.79 -7.80
N ASP A 57 -8.41 5.74 -8.58
CA ASP A 57 -9.31 4.59 -8.76
C ASP A 57 -8.76 3.36 -8.01
N LEU A 58 -7.42 3.24 -7.95
CA LEU A 58 -6.71 2.26 -7.14
C LEU A 58 -5.79 2.97 -6.14
N ILE A 59 -5.95 2.63 -4.88
CA ILE A 59 -5.11 3.11 -3.78
C ILE A 59 -4.23 1.95 -3.33
N ILE A 60 -2.91 2.15 -3.33
CA ILE A 60 -1.94 1.13 -2.91
C ILE A 60 -1.26 1.59 -1.63
N LEU A 61 -1.37 0.81 -0.57
CA LEU A 61 -0.57 0.99 0.63
C LEU A 61 0.73 0.19 0.48
N GLN A 62 1.84 0.86 0.17
CA GLN A 62 3.14 0.22 -0.06
C GLN A 62 4.13 0.54 1.05
N HIS A 63 4.56 -0.49 1.80
CA HIS A 63 5.45 -0.31 2.95
C HIS A 63 6.16 -1.61 3.37
N PRO A 64 7.26 -1.54 4.14
CA PRO A 64 7.78 -2.69 4.85
C PRO A 64 6.88 -3.02 6.04
N MET A 65 6.69 -4.31 6.34
CA MET A 65 6.04 -4.74 7.57
C MET A 65 6.94 -4.43 8.77
N GLN A 66 6.38 -3.79 9.78
CA GLN A 66 7.05 -3.53 11.05
C GLN A 66 6.21 -4.11 12.20
N TRP A 67 6.79 -5.07 12.92
CA TRP A 67 6.10 -5.74 14.02
C TRP A 67 4.68 -6.20 13.64
N TYR A 68 4.59 -6.91 12.50
CA TYR A 68 3.34 -7.47 11.95
C TYR A 68 2.30 -6.41 11.57
N SER A 69 2.67 -5.15 11.42
CA SER A 69 1.77 -4.03 11.17
C SER A 69 2.40 -3.00 10.21
N THR A 70 1.76 -1.85 10.11
CA THR A 70 2.19 -0.71 9.31
C THR A 70 3.26 0.12 10.04
N PRO A 71 4.11 0.87 9.30
CA PRO A 71 4.91 1.92 9.90
C PRO A 71 4.05 3.00 10.59
N PRO A 72 4.56 3.64 11.66
CA PRO A 72 3.74 4.54 12.48
C PRO A 72 3.13 5.72 11.71
N LEU A 73 3.87 6.31 10.76
CA LEU A 73 3.33 7.42 9.96
C LEU A 73 2.19 6.96 9.04
N LEU A 74 2.22 5.73 8.52
CA LEU A 74 1.10 5.20 7.74
C LEU A 74 -0.14 5.00 8.61
N LYS A 75 0.03 4.50 9.84
CA LYS A 75 -1.10 4.38 10.78
C LYS A 75 -1.69 5.75 11.11
N LEU A 76 -0.83 6.73 11.41
CA LEU A 76 -1.27 8.11 11.65
C LEU A 76 -1.99 8.69 10.43
N TRP A 77 -1.48 8.40 9.21
CA TRP A 77 -2.11 8.82 7.95
C TRP A 77 -3.52 8.25 7.81
N LEU A 78 -3.71 6.94 8.05
CA LEU A 78 -5.04 6.32 8.05
C LEU A 78 -5.98 7.00 9.04
N ASP A 79 -5.51 7.26 10.28
CA ASP A 79 -6.33 7.85 11.35
C ASP A 79 -6.73 9.32 11.06
N LYS A 80 -5.88 10.08 10.36
CA LYS A 80 -6.11 11.49 10.07
C LYS A 80 -6.88 11.72 8.77
N VAL A 81 -6.49 11.01 7.72
CA VAL A 81 -7.00 11.25 6.36
C VAL A 81 -8.36 10.60 6.14
N LEU A 82 -8.57 9.38 6.67
CA LEU A 82 -9.86 8.70 6.60
C LEU A 82 -10.82 9.25 7.66
N SER A 83 -11.27 10.48 7.49
CA SER A 83 -12.07 11.19 8.48
C SER A 83 -13.58 10.88 8.36
N HIS A 84 -14.29 11.00 9.48
CA HIS A 84 -15.75 10.91 9.53
C HIS A 84 -16.38 11.98 8.64
N GLY A 85 -17.44 11.61 7.91
CA GLY A 85 -18.15 12.50 6.99
C GLY A 85 -17.45 12.69 5.64
N TRP A 86 -16.23 12.16 5.47
CA TRP A 86 -15.53 12.13 4.19
C TRP A 86 -15.30 10.70 3.70
N ALA A 87 -14.57 9.87 4.46
CA ALA A 87 -14.28 8.48 4.10
C ALA A 87 -15.36 7.50 4.58
N TYR A 88 -16.03 7.79 5.68
CA TYR A 88 -17.02 6.93 6.32
C TYR A 88 -18.05 7.74 7.12
N GLY A 89 -19.10 7.05 7.61
CA GLY A 89 -20.17 7.66 8.39
C GLY A 89 -21.17 8.40 7.51
N HIS A 90 -21.99 9.26 8.13
CA HIS A 90 -23.03 9.99 7.41
C HIS A 90 -22.44 10.94 6.38
N GLY A 91 -22.74 10.73 5.10
CA GLY A 91 -22.20 11.52 3.98
C GLY A 91 -20.79 11.17 3.53
N GLY A 92 -20.08 10.30 4.26
CA GLY A 92 -18.71 9.89 3.97
C GLY A 92 -18.63 8.82 2.87
N THR A 93 -18.65 9.22 1.61
CA THR A 93 -18.66 8.34 0.44
C THR A 93 -17.53 8.59 -0.55
N ALA A 94 -16.53 9.40 -0.18
CA ALA A 94 -15.49 9.85 -1.12
C ALA A 94 -14.64 8.71 -1.70
N LEU A 95 -14.61 7.55 -1.04
CA LEU A 95 -13.83 6.38 -1.45
C LEU A 95 -14.68 5.27 -2.07
N HIS A 96 -15.99 5.43 -2.12
CA HIS A 96 -16.88 4.40 -2.67
C HIS A 96 -16.55 4.09 -4.14
N GLY A 97 -16.54 2.80 -4.47
CA GLY A 97 -16.29 2.31 -5.83
C GLY A 97 -14.81 2.25 -6.22
N LYS A 98 -13.90 2.77 -5.41
CA LYS A 98 -12.45 2.66 -5.62
C LYS A 98 -11.92 1.32 -5.10
N SER A 99 -10.71 0.96 -5.49
CA SER A 99 -10.03 -0.27 -5.03
C SER A 99 -8.88 0.04 -4.09
N MET A 100 -8.59 -0.89 -3.16
CA MET A 100 -7.40 -0.82 -2.31
C MET A 100 -6.58 -2.11 -2.46
N LEU A 101 -5.26 -1.94 -2.62
CA LEU A 101 -4.25 -2.99 -2.64
C LEU A 101 -3.24 -2.77 -1.51
N TRP A 102 -2.98 -3.82 -0.73
CA TRP A 102 -1.87 -3.82 0.20
C TRP A 102 -0.62 -4.42 -0.47
N ALA A 103 0.44 -3.62 -0.63
CA ALA A 103 1.73 -4.03 -1.18
C ALA A 103 2.78 -4.00 -0.08
N VAL A 104 3.09 -5.15 0.50
CA VAL A 104 3.92 -5.23 1.70
C VAL A 104 5.17 -6.07 1.48
N THR A 105 6.29 -5.58 2.03
CA THR A 105 7.55 -6.35 2.06
C THR A 105 7.83 -6.83 3.47
N THR A 106 8.41 -8.03 3.60
CA THR A 106 8.80 -8.61 4.90
C THR A 106 10.24 -9.08 4.89
N GLY A 107 10.92 -8.92 6.04
CA GLY A 107 12.23 -9.54 6.25
C GLY A 107 12.16 -11.06 6.46
N GLY A 108 11.05 -11.53 7.03
CA GLY A 108 10.77 -12.95 7.26
C GLY A 108 10.42 -13.70 5.98
N ALA A 109 10.68 -15.00 5.97
CA ALA A 109 10.30 -15.90 4.89
C ALA A 109 8.78 -16.10 4.84
N GLU A 110 8.24 -16.49 3.68
CA GLU A 110 6.82 -16.77 3.49
C GLU A 110 6.31 -17.83 4.48
N SER A 111 7.12 -18.87 4.75
CA SER A 111 6.81 -19.92 5.72
C SER A 111 6.56 -19.43 7.15
N HIS A 112 7.05 -18.24 7.52
CA HIS A 112 6.75 -17.64 8.82
C HIS A 112 5.30 -17.14 8.93
N PHE A 113 4.61 -17.01 7.81
CA PHE A 113 3.23 -16.52 7.72
C PHE A 113 2.23 -17.63 7.34
N GLU A 114 2.68 -18.88 7.32
CA GLU A 114 1.82 -20.04 7.10
C GLU A 114 0.99 -20.37 8.35
N ILE A 115 -0.20 -20.92 8.12
CA ILE A 115 -1.13 -21.32 9.19
C ILE A 115 -0.47 -22.37 10.11
N GLY A 116 -0.40 -22.07 11.40
CA GLY A 116 0.01 -23.02 12.45
C GLY A 116 1.30 -22.71 13.20
N SER A 117 2.16 -21.82 12.72
CA SER A 117 3.40 -21.42 13.41
C SER A 117 3.39 -19.99 13.96
N HIS A 118 2.69 -19.10 13.30
CA HIS A 118 2.50 -17.67 13.63
C HIS A 118 1.12 -17.24 13.13
N PRO A 119 0.64 -16.01 13.43
CA PRO A 119 -0.56 -15.50 12.77
C PRO A 119 -0.35 -15.62 11.27
N GLY A 120 -1.25 -16.31 10.58
CA GLY A 120 -1.25 -16.40 9.13
C GLY A 120 -1.28 -15.00 8.51
N PHE A 121 -0.75 -14.86 7.30
CA PHE A 121 -0.74 -13.56 6.61
C PHE A 121 -2.15 -12.94 6.52
N ASP A 122 -3.18 -13.77 6.35
CA ASP A 122 -4.58 -13.36 6.31
C ASP A 122 -5.00 -12.60 7.56
N VAL A 123 -4.57 -13.05 8.74
CA VAL A 123 -4.87 -12.38 10.01
C VAL A 123 -4.23 -10.99 10.06
N LEU A 124 -3.03 -10.85 9.50
CA LEU A 124 -2.32 -9.56 9.46
C LEU A 124 -2.94 -8.58 8.46
N ALA A 125 -3.57 -9.09 7.41
CA ALA A 125 -4.28 -8.28 6.42
C ALA A 125 -5.63 -7.76 6.93
N GLN A 126 -6.29 -8.46 7.85
CA GLN A 126 -7.64 -8.15 8.32
C GLN A 126 -7.87 -6.71 8.76
N PRO A 127 -6.97 -6.04 9.51
CA PRO A 127 -7.21 -4.64 9.90
C PRO A 127 -7.32 -3.68 8.73
N LEU A 128 -6.49 -3.88 7.68
CA LEU A 128 -6.51 -3.05 6.48
C LEU A 128 -7.70 -3.40 5.58
N GLU A 129 -8.03 -4.67 5.44
CA GLU A 129 -9.22 -5.14 4.73
C GLU A 129 -10.50 -4.59 5.37
N ALA A 130 -10.62 -4.70 6.69
CA ALA A 130 -11.76 -4.14 7.43
C ALA A 130 -11.88 -2.62 7.25
N THR A 131 -10.75 -1.90 7.26
CA THR A 131 -10.71 -0.45 6.99
C THR A 131 -11.18 -0.14 5.57
N ALA A 132 -10.68 -0.88 4.58
CA ALA A 132 -11.08 -0.71 3.18
C ALA A 132 -12.60 -0.92 3.01
N ILE A 133 -13.13 -2.03 3.50
CA ILE A 133 -14.55 -2.37 3.41
C ILE A 133 -15.40 -1.32 4.12
N TYR A 134 -14.99 -0.87 5.32
CA TYR A 134 -15.73 0.14 6.08
C TYR A 134 -15.80 1.50 5.38
N CYS A 135 -14.79 1.84 4.58
CA CYS A 135 -14.75 3.03 3.75
C CYS A 135 -15.37 2.84 2.35
N GLY A 136 -16.00 1.70 2.05
CA GLY A 136 -16.63 1.42 0.76
C GLY A 136 -15.66 1.11 -0.38
N LEU A 137 -14.41 0.76 -0.06
CA LEU A 137 -13.39 0.34 -1.01
C LEU A 137 -13.51 -1.16 -1.32
N LYS A 138 -13.19 -1.53 -2.56
CA LYS A 138 -13.00 -2.94 -2.94
C LYS A 138 -11.61 -3.38 -2.51
N TRP A 139 -11.53 -4.34 -1.58
CA TRP A 139 -10.26 -4.96 -1.21
C TRP A 139 -9.75 -5.89 -2.31
N LEU A 140 -8.49 -5.72 -2.71
CA LEU A 140 -7.82 -6.60 -3.65
C LEU A 140 -6.87 -7.54 -2.89
N PRO A 141 -6.65 -8.78 -3.41
CA PRO A 141 -5.67 -9.68 -2.81
C PRO A 141 -4.32 -9.00 -2.62
N PRO A 142 -3.68 -9.06 -1.45
CA PRO A 142 -2.41 -8.39 -1.19
C PRO A 142 -1.30 -8.79 -2.17
N PHE A 143 -0.34 -7.89 -2.39
CA PHE A 143 0.93 -8.19 -3.01
C PHE A 143 2.01 -8.29 -1.93
N THR A 144 2.71 -9.43 -1.87
CA THR A 144 3.73 -9.68 -0.85
C THR A 144 5.08 -9.96 -1.46
N LEU A 145 6.13 -9.40 -0.84
CA LEU A 145 7.51 -9.72 -1.15
C LEU A 145 8.23 -10.10 0.15
N HIS A 146 8.44 -11.39 0.34
CA HIS A 146 9.07 -11.95 1.54
C HIS A 146 10.60 -12.06 1.41
N SER A 147 11.27 -12.28 2.54
CA SER A 147 12.72 -12.57 2.62
C SER A 147 13.61 -11.43 2.08
N THR A 148 13.22 -10.18 2.22
CA THR A 148 13.92 -9.04 1.60
C THR A 148 15.37 -8.84 2.03
N PHE A 149 15.79 -9.40 3.18
CA PHE A 149 17.16 -9.29 3.66
C PHE A 149 18.13 -10.30 3.00
N ILE A 150 17.60 -11.40 2.47
CA ILE A 150 18.40 -12.49 1.88
C ILE A 150 18.06 -12.75 0.41
N CYS A 151 17.13 -12.00 -0.14
CA CYS A 151 16.72 -12.10 -1.54
C CYS A 151 17.84 -11.58 -2.44
N ASP A 152 18.27 -12.37 -3.41
CA ASP A 152 19.22 -11.93 -4.42
C ASP A 152 18.59 -10.88 -5.38
N GLU A 153 19.45 -10.16 -6.09
CA GLU A 153 19.02 -9.09 -6.97
C GLU A 153 18.15 -9.59 -8.14
N GLU A 154 18.40 -10.78 -8.66
CA GLU A 154 17.63 -11.35 -9.76
C GLU A 154 16.20 -11.67 -9.33
N THR A 155 16.04 -12.33 -8.19
CA THR A 155 14.74 -12.63 -7.57
C THR A 155 13.98 -11.34 -7.24
N LEU A 156 14.69 -10.35 -6.68
CA LEU A 156 14.10 -9.04 -6.35
C LEU A 156 13.57 -8.34 -7.61
N GLN A 157 14.35 -8.33 -8.69
CA GLN A 157 13.94 -7.77 -9.98
C GLN A 157 12.73 -8.51 -10.58
N ALA A 158 12.72 -9.85 -10.49
CA ALA A 158 11.60 -10.66 -10.97
C ALA A 158 10.30 -10.33 -10.19
N LYS A 159 10.37 -10.21 -8.87
CA LYS A 159 9.23 -9.82 -8.02
C LYS A 159 8.76 -8.39 -8.32
N ALA A 160 9.67 -7.45 -8.51
CA ALA A 160 9.35 -6.08 -8.87
C ALA A 160 8.67 -5.99 -10.26
N ARG A 161 9.13 -6.77 -11.24
CA ARG A 161 8.44 -6.91 -12.54
C ARG A 161 7.03 -7.50 -12.39
N HIS A 162 6.86 -8.51 -11.55
CA HIS A 162 5.54 -9.09 -11.27
C HIS A 162 4.59 -8.05 -10.65
N TYR A 163 5.10 -7.23 -9.74
CA TYR A 163 4.33 -6.09 -9.19
C TYR A 163 3.85 -5.15 -10.29
N LYS A 164 4.76 -4.74 -11.20
CA LYS A 164 4.41 -3.93 -12.37
C LYS A 164 3.34 -4.58 -13.25
N GLN A 165 3.51 -5.86 -13.57
CA GLN A 165 2.55 -6.61 -14.40
C GLN A 165 1.15 -6.63 -13.76
N ARG A 166 1.09 -6.79 -12.44
CA ARG A 166 -0.18 -6.76 -11.71
C ARG A 166 -0.89 -5.40 -11.82
N LEU A 167 -0.13 -4.29 -11.77
CA LEU A 167 -0.70 -2.96 -11.92
C LEU A 167 -1.17 -2.71 -13.36
N LEU A 168 -0.40 -3.16 -14.35
CA LEU A 168 -0.79 -3.09 -15.76
C LEU A 168 -2.09 -3.87 -16.02
N ALA A 169 -2.19 -5.10 -15.54
CA ALA A 169 -3.40 -5.91 -15.67
C ALA A 169 -4.62 -5.20 -15.04
N TRP A 170 -4.43 -4.61 -13.85
CA TRP A 170 -5.50 -3.83 -13.22
C TRP A 170 -5.92 -2.62 -14.07
N GLN A 171 -4.97 -1.90 -14.66
CA GLN A 171 -5.26 -0.78 -15.56
C GLN A 171 -6.03 -1.24 -16.82
N GLU A 172 -5.66 -2.38 -17.41
CA GLU A 172 -6.33 -2.95 -18.57
C GLU A 172 -7.78 -3.33 -18.25
N ASP A 173 -8.00 -4.00 -17.12
CA ASP A 173 -9.34 -4.44 -16.67
C ASP A 173 -10.27 -3.27 -16.30
N ASN A 174 -9.73 -2.09 -16.00
CA ASN A 174 -10.48 -0.90 -15.54
C ASN A 174 -10.36 0.29 -16.52
N ARG A 175 -9.83 0.09 -17.72
CA ARG A 175 -9.94 1.03 -18.84
C ARG A 175 -11.31 0.87 -19.48
N GLY A 176 -12.31 1.58 -18.98
CA GLY A 176 -13.64 1.63 -19.53
C GLY A 176 -14.09 3.06 -19.75
#